data_7f1bba1ded56cbe1d858300b5dc19212
#
_entry.id   7f1bba1ded56cbe1d858300b5dc19212
#
_cell.length_a   1.000
_cell.length_b   1.000
_cell.length_c   1.000
_cell.angle_alpha   90.00
_cell.angle_beta   90.00
_cell.angle_gamma   90.00
#
_symmetry.space_group_name_H-M   'P 1'
#
loop_
_entity.id
_entity.type
_entity.pdbx_description
1 polymer ?
#
loop_
_entity_poly.entity_id
_entity_poly.type
_entity_poly.pdbx_seq_one_letter_code
_entity_poly.pdbx_strand_id
1 'polypeptide(L)'
;MQVGWSLRVEARQMPLFNACRFCSDHSVIMNVLIWNCRGALKPNFQDHIRDLFHSHNPAILVVMETHIGGVRTREITDRLPFENAIHTDTIGLAGGLWMLWNSERVDVTHLASTEQEIHAIVKVPNSDSNWLFSAIMLVLGVLNGKFYGII
;
A
#
# COMPACT_ATOMS: atom_id res chain seq x y z
N MET A 1 -13.18 -19.22 0.52
CA MET A 1 -12.72 -18.99 1.90
C MET A 1 -11.78 -17.78 1.86
N GLN A 2 -12.29 -16.61 2.19
CA GLN A 2 -11.49 -15.40 2.29
C GLN A 2 -10.77 -15.43 3.64
N VAL A 3 -9.46 -15.61 3.61
CA VAL A 3 -8.62 -15.40 4.79
C VAL A 3 -8.29 -13.91 4.80
N GLY A 4 -9.05 -13.15 5.56
CA GLY A 4 -8.78 -11.75 5.81
C GLY A 4 -7.59 -11.64 6.75
N TRP A 5 -6.44 -11.19 6.22
CA TRP A 5 -5.32 -10.77 7.03
C TRP A 5 -5.54 -9.29 7.39
N SER A 6 -5.82 -9.02 8.65
CA SER A 6 -5.79 -7.68 9.19
C SER A 6 -4.36 -7.38 9.60
N LEU A 7 -3.63 -6.70 8.74
CA LEU A 7 -2.35 -6.10 9.10
C LEU A 7 -2.63 -4.77 9.80
N ARG A 8 -2.25 -4.70 11.07
CA ARG A 8 -2.22 -3.45 11.81
C ARG A 8 -1.05 -2.63 11.28
N VAL A 9 -1.35 -1.60 10.51
CA VAL A 9 -0.34 -0.61 10.11
C VAL A 9 -0.04 0.25 11.33
N GLU A 10 1.12 0.04 11.95
CA GLU A 10 1.62 0.96 12.96
C GLU A 10 2.21 2.18 12.25
N ALA A 11 1.44 3.25 12.18
CA ALA A 11 1.95 4.54 11.81
C ALA A 11 2.77 5.08 12.99
N ARG A 12 4.10 5.02 12.89
CA ARG A 12 4.97 5.69 13.87
C ARG A 12 5.05 7.17 13.53
N GLN A 13 4.45 7.96 14.39
CA GLN A 13 4.63 9.40 14.39
C GLN A 13 6.07 9.71 14.82
N MET A 14 6.83 10.42 14.01
CA MET A 14 8.12 10.93 14.43
C MET A 14 7.92 11.95 15.57
N PRO A 15 8.57 11.77 16.74
CA PRO A 15 8.33 12.64 17.87
C PRO A 15 9.10 13.95 17.71
N LEU A 16 8.41 14.98 17.29
CA LEU A 16 8.68 16.33 17.75
C LEU A 16 7.48 16.76 18.59
N PHE A 17 7.58 16.42 19.87
CA PHE A 17 6.75 16.89 20.98
C PHE A 17 5.24 16.62 20.97
N ASN A 18 4.87 15.79 21.95
CA ASN A 18 3.64 15.72 22.72
C ASN A 18 2.39 15.04 22.13
N ALA A 19 2.16 13.90 22.78
CA ALA A 19 0.88 13.43 23.31
C ALA A 19 -0.29 13.29 22.34
N CYS A 20 -0.58 12.00 22.09
CA CYS A 20 -1.94 11.51 21.91
C CYS A 20 -3.02 12.55 22.25
N ARG A 21 -3.62 13.12 21.26
CA ARG A 21 -5.04 13.42 21.25
C ARG A 21 -5.54 13.19 19.84
N PHE A 22 -6.28 12.13 19.67
CA PHE A 22 -7.36 12.09 18.69
C PHE A 22 -8.34 13.19 19.14
N CYS A 23 -8.11 14.41 18.71
CA CYS A 23 -9.05 15.49 18.87
C CYS A 23 -9.71 15.76 17.56
N SER A 24 -10.96 15.36 17.54
CA SER A 24 -12.06 15.98 16.82
C SER A 24 -11.77 17.43 16.43
N ASP A 25 -11.55 17.62 15.14
CA ASP A 25 -12.23 18.64 14.34
C ASP A 25 -11.97 18.33 12.88
N HIS A 26 -13.03 17.95 12.20
CA HIS A 26 -13.09 17.67 10.75
C HIS A 26 -11.98 16.72 10.27
N SER A 27 -11.93 15.54 10.87
CA SER A 27 -10.94 14.49 10.57
C SER A 27 -11.08 14.02 9.13
N VAL A 28 -10.16 14.43 8.30
CA VAL A 28 -9.86 13.68 7.08
C VAL A 28 -9.35 12.32 7.52
N ILE A 29 -10.25 11.35 7.55
CA ILE A 29 -9.89 9.98 7.90
C ILE A 29 -8.99 9.45 6.78
N MET A 30 -7.70 9.31 7.08
CA MET A 30 -6.78 8.62 6.21
C MET A 30 -6.99 7.12 6.38
N ASN A 31 -7.66 6.49 5.44
CA ASN A 31 -7.83 5.05 5.40
C ASN A 31 -6.85 4.43 4.40
N VAL A 32 -6.15 3.41 4.86
CA VAL A 32 -5.24 2.60 4.05
C VAL A 32 -5.86 1.23 3.86
N LEU A 33 -5.98 0.81 2.61
CA LEU A 33 -6.43 -0.53 2.26
C LEU A 33 -5.25 -1.35 1.75
N ILE A 34 -5.14 -2.58 2.20
CA ILE A 34 -4.09 -3.51 1.76
C ILE A 34 -4.76 -4.74 1.14
N TRP A 35 -4.34 -5.09 -0.07
CA TRP A 35 -4.90 -6.21 -0.80
C TRP A 35 -3.81 -7.08 -1.44
N ASN A 36 -3.86 -8.38 -1.14
CA ASN A 36 -3.06 -9.39 -1.84
C ASN A 36 -3.83 -9.86 -3.07
N CYS A 37 -3.39 -9.45 -4.26
CA CYS A 37 -4.10 -9.75 -5.50
C CYS A 37 -3.73 -11.09 -6.11
N ARG A 38 -2.60 -11.67 -5.73
CA ARG A 38 -2.09 -12.93 -6.29
C ARG A 38 -2.02 -12.91 -7.82
N GLY A 39 -1.49 -11.83 -8.38
CA GLY A 39 -1.30 -11.61 -9.80
C GLY A 39 -2.21 -10.53 -10.40
N ALA A 40 -1.59 -9.46 -10.91
CA ALA A 40 -2.28 -8.31 -11.50
C ALA A 40 -2.71 -8.53 -12.97
N LEU A 41 -2.32 -9.66 -13.58
CA LEU A 41 -2.74 -10.02 -14.94
C LEU A 41 -4.05 -10.80 -15.01
N LYS A 42 -4.68 -11.07 -13.87
CA LYS A 42 -5.98 -11.76 -13.85
C LYS A 42 -7.05 -10.91 -14.54
N PRO A 43 -7.96 -11.52 -15.30
CA PRO A 43 -8.96 -10.79 -16.09
C PRO A 43 -9.82 -9.82 -15.28
N ASN A 44 -10.14 -10.19 -14.05
CA ASN A 44 -10.99 -9.41 -13.14
C ASN A 44 -10.22 -8.50 -12.17
N PHE A 45 -8.89 -8.36 -12.34
CA PHE A 45 -8.05 -7.57 -11.43
C PHE A 45 -8.49 -6.11 -11.37
N GLN A 46 -8.69 -5.47 -12.52
CA GLN A 46 -9.07 -4.07 -12.58
C GLN A 46 -10.47 -3.81 -12.01
N ASP A 47 -11.39 -4.74 -12.24
CA ASP A 47 -12.76 -4.64 -11.71
C ASP A 47 -12.76 -4.75 -10.18
N HIS A 48 -11.98 -5.67 -9.62
CA HIS A 48 -11.78 -5.78 -8.18
C HIS A 48 -11.23 -4.48 -7.57
N ILE A 49 -10.24 -3.85 -8.20
CA ILE A 49 -9.72 -2.57 -7.69
C ILE A 49 -10.79 -1.48 -7.75
N ARG A 50 -11.59 -1.41 -8.81
CA ARG A 50 -12.68 -0.45 -8.90
C ARG A 50 -13.73 -0.68 -7.81
N ASP A 51 -14.07 -1.93 -7.54
CA ASP A 51 -14.99 -2.31 -6.46
C ASP A 51 -14.44 -1.92 -5.09
N LEU A 52 -13.16 -2.18 -4.82
CA LEU A 52 -12.47 -1.76 -3.60
C LEU A 52 -12.46 -0.24 -3.45
N PHE A 53 -12.20 0.47 -4.54
CA PHE A 53 -12.20 1.93 -4.55
C PHE A 53 -13.59 2.49 -4.24
N HIS A 54 -14.64 1.99 -4.90
CA HIS A 54 -16.01 2.45 -4.68
C HIS A 54 -16.56 2.08 -3.30
N SER A 55 -16.22 0.90 -2.79
CA SER A 55 -16.73 0.43 -1.51
C SER A 55 -16.04 1.05 -0.31
N HIS A 56 -14.74 1.34 -0.41
CA HIS A 56 -13.92 1.76 0.73
C HIS A 56 -13.35 3.17 0.58
N ASN A 57 -13.34 3.73 -0.63
CA ASN A 57 -12.74 5.04 -0.94
C ASN A 57 -11.39 5.26 -0.23
N PRO A 58 -10.40 4.37 -0.42
CA PRO A 58 -9.16 4.45 0.31
C PRO A 58 -8.34 5.68 -0.09
N ALA A 59 -7.67 6.29 0.89
CA ALA A 59 -6.67 7.33 0.62
C ALA A 59 -5.41 6.73 -0.02
N ILE A 60 -5.05 5.53 0.44
CA ILE A 60 -3.95 4.74 -0.09
C ILE A 60 -4.43 3.30 -0.28
N LEU A 61 -4.15 2.72 -1.44
CA LEU A 61 -4.30 1.29 -1.70
C LEU A 61 -2.92 0.66 -1.90
N VAL A 62 -2.59 -0.33 -1.08
CA VAL A 62 -1.40 -1.15 -1.24
C VAL A 62 -1.80 -2.48 -1.85
N VAL A 63 -1.23 -2.81 -3.01
CA VAL A 63 -1.48 -4.07 -3.73
C VAL A 63 -0.23 -4.93 -3.65
N MET A 64 -0.39 -6.14 -3.15
CA MET A 64 0.69 -7.10 -2.92
C MET A 64 0.59 -8.29 -3.88
N GLU A 65 1.72 -8.95 -4.12
CA GLU A 65 1.85 -10.10 -5.02
C GLU A 65 1.33 -9.81 -6.44
N THR A 66 1.75 -8.69 -7.00
CA THR A 66 1.31 -8.28 -8.35
C THR A 66 1.90 -9.16 -9.45
N HIS A 67 3.06 -9.76 -9.21
CA HIS A 67 3.78 -10.69 -10.10
C HIS A 67 4.13 -10.11 -11.47
N ILE A 68 4.18 -8.80 -11.59
CA ILE A 68 4.57 -8.08 -12.80
C ILE A 68 5.44 -6.87 -12.45
N GLY A 69 6.33 -6.53 -13.38
CA GLY A 69 7.22 -5.37 -13.28
C GLY A 69 7.38 -4.65 -14.60
N GLY A 70 8.19 -3.60 -14.59
CA GLY A 70 8.56 -2.82 -15.76
C GLY A 70 7.42 -2.03 -16.38
N VAL A 71 7.47 -1.83 -17.70
CA VAL A 71 6.54 -0.98 -18.46
C VAL A 71 5.08 -1.43 -18.33
N ARG A 72 4.85 -2.74 -18.28
CA ARG A 72 3.50 -3.31 -18.21
C ARG A 72 2.76 -2.94 -16.92
N THR A 73 3.50 -2.70 -15.84
CA THR A 73 2.93 -2.22 -14.57
C THR A 73 2.26 -0.87 -14.77
N ARG A 74 2.91 0.07 -15.45
CA ARG A 74 2.36 1.40 -15.72
C ARG A 74 1.12 1.34 -16.59
N GLU A 75 1.13 0.53 -17.66
CA GLU A 75 -0.03 0.36 -18.53
C GLU A 75 -1.28 -0.10 -17.78
N ILE A 76 -1.11 -0.90 -16.71
CA ILE A 76 -2.23 -1.36 -15.90
C ILE A 76 -2.65 -0.27 -14.92
N THR A 77 -1.70 0.33 -14.20
CA THR A 77 -2.03 1.33 -13.17
C THR A 77 -2.63 2.61 -13.75
N ASP A 78 -2.26 3.00 -14.96
CA ASP A 78 -2.84 4.16 -15.66
C ASP A 78 -4.35 4.01 -15.97
N ARG A 79 -4.87 2.78 -15.90
CA ARG A 79 -6.30 2.47 -16.10
C ARG A 79 -7.08 2.36 -14.79
N LEU A 80 -6.41 2.48 -13.65
CA LEU A 80 -7.02 2.37 -12.34
C LEU A 80 -7.53 3.75 -11.86
N PRO A 81 -8.46 3.78 -10.90
CA PRO A 81 -9.03 5.04 -10.38
C PRO A 81 -8.10 5.75 -9.38
N PHE A 82 -6.80 5.73 -9.64
CA PHE A 82 -5.77 6.39 -8.85
C PHE A 82 -4.87 7.21 -9.76
N GLU A 83 -4.52 8.42 -9.33
CA GLU A 83 -3.70 9.35 -10.12
C GLU A 83 -2.22 9.02 -10.03
N ASN A 84 -1.79 8.45 -8.91
CA ASN A 84 -0.38 8.24 -8.60
C ASN A 84 -0.11 6.81 -8.18
N ALA A 85 1.09 6.34 -8.49
CA ALA A 85 1.54 5.01 -8.15
C ALA A 85 3.05 4.96 -7.90
N ILE A 86 3.46 4.18 -6.90
CA ILE A 86 4.83 3.69 -6.72
C ILE A 86 4.80 2.18 -6.93
N HIS A 87 5.74 1.67 -7.70
CA HIS A 87 5.85 0.24 -8.01
C HIS A 87 7.21 -0.26 -7.57
N THR A 88 7.26 -1.50 -7.05
CA THR A 88 8.50 -2.24 -6.92
C THR A 88 8.67 -3.20 -8.09
N ASP A 89 9.90 -3.46 -8.47
CA ASP A 89 10.20 -4.51 -9.43
C ASP A 89 10.00 -5.89 -8.81
N THR A 90 9.72 -6.88 -9.64
CA THR A 90 9.61 -8.27 -9.20
C THR A 90 10.91 -9.02 -9.43
N ILE A 91 11.25 -9.93 -8.51
CA ILE A 91 12.33 -10.89 -8.75
C ILE A 91 11.72 -12.13 -9.40
N GLY A 92 11.91 -12.26 -10.70
CA GLY A 92 11.31 -13.34 -11.47
C GLY A 92 9.76 -13.24 -11.49
N LEU A 93 9.09 -14.33 -11.09
CA LEU A 93 7.64 -14.41 -11.04
C LEU A 93 7.06 -14.18 -9.63
N ALA A 94 7.89 -13.82 -8.66
CA ALA A 94 7.48 -13.65 -7.29
C ALA A 94 7.45 -12.18 -6.88
N GLY A 95 6.56 -11.84 -5.97
CA GLY A 95 6.49 -10.54 -5.35
C GLY A 95 5.77 -9.48 -6.17
N GLY A 96 6.24 -8.26 -6.07
CA GLY A 96 5.63 -7.05 -6.63
C GLY A 96 4.70 -6.37 -5.63
N LEU A 97 5.00 -5.12 -5.35
CA LEU A 97 4.29 -4.28 -4.40
C LEU A 97 3.97 -2.94 -5.08
N TRP A 98 2.71 -2.54 -5.04
CA TRP A 98 2.27 -1.23 -5.54
C TRP A 98 1.65 -0.43 -4.42
N MET A 99 1.89 0.86 -4.43
CA MET A 99 1.23 1.83 -3.58
C MET A 99 0.54 2.85 -4.48
N LEU A 100 -0.79 2.95 -4.38
CA LEU A 100 -1.65 3.77 -5.22
C LEU A 100 -2.35 4.82 -4.36
N TRP A 101 -2.47 6.07 -4.85
CA TRP A 101 -3.16 7.13 -4.14
C TRP A 101 -3.67 8.24 -5.07
N ASN A 102 -4.56 9.08 -4.54
CA ASN A 102 -5.02 10.30 -5.18
C ASN A 102 -4.52 11.53 -4.42
N SER A 103 -3.96 12.51 -5.14
CA SER A 103 -3.38 13.73 -4.57
C SER A 103 -4.37 14.59 -3.78
N GLU A 104 -5.65 14.47 -4.09
CA GLU A 104 -6.73 15.15 -3.32
C GLU A 104 -6.83 14.62 -1.88
N ARG A 105 -6.42 13.38 -1.64
CA ARG A 105 -6.56 12.71 -0.36
C ARG A 105 -5.30 12.76 0.47
N VAL A 106 -4.16 12.54 -0.15
CA VAL A 106 -2.84 12.51 0.50
C VAL A 106 -1.77 12.97 -0.47
N ASP A 107 -0.75 13.61 0.08
CA ASP A 107 0.49 13.90 -0.61
C ASP A 107 1.56 12.89 -0.18
N VAL A 108 2.18 12.23 -1.15
CA VAL A 108 3.12 11.13 -0.90
C VAL A 108 4.47 11.47 -1.50
N THR A 109 5.49 11.47 -0.65
CA THR A 109 6.89 11.62 -1.05
C THR A 109 7.60 10.28 -0.91
N HIS A 110 7.98 9.67 -2.03
CA HIS A 110 8.74 8.43 -2.04
C HIS A 110 10.13 8.63 -1.44
N LEU A 111 10.53 7.78 -0.50
CA LEU A 111 11.85 7.80 0.13
C LEU A 111 12.76 6.72 -0.44
N ALA A 112 12.33 5.48 -0.37
CA ALA A 112 13.09 4.32 -0.81
C ALA A 112 12.15 3.15 -1.10
N SER A 113 12.61 2.23 -1.95
CA SER A 113 11.93 0.96 -2.18
C SER A 113 12.91 -0.14 -2.52
N THR A 114 12.55 -1.35 -2.16
CA THR A 114 13.17 -2.61 -2.61
C THR A 114 12.09 -3.44 -3.31
N GLU A 115 12.40 -4.66 -3.70
CA GLU A 115 11.41 -5.56 -4.32
C GLU A 115 10.26 -5.94 -3.37
N GLN A 116 10.47 -5.75 -2.06
CA GLN A 116 9.52 -6.16 -1.01
C GLN A 116 9.04 -5.02 -0.12
N GLU A 117 9.56 -3.81 -0.31
CA GLU A 117 9.29 -2.69 0.59
C GLU A 117 9.10 -1.38 -0.19
N ILE A 118 8.19 -0.56 0.30
CA ILE A 118 8.02 0.84 -0.11
C ILE A 118 8.00 1.70 1.14
N HIS A 119 8.88 2.69 1.21
CA HIS A 119 8.91 3.69 2.27
C HIS A 119 8.59 5.06 1.70
N ALA A 120 7.66 5.75 2.32
CA ALA A 120 7.21 7.07 1.88
C ALA A 120 6.82 7.95 3.06
N ILE A 121 6.96 9.27 2.89
CA ILE A 121 6.32 10.24 3.77
C ILE A 121 4.92 10.52 3.21
N VAL A 122 3.93 10.40 4.05
CA VAL A 122 2.54 10.70 3.73
C VAL A 122 2.09 11.92 4.52
N LYS A 123 1.56 12.90 3.82
CA LYS A 123 0.97 14.11 4.39
C LYS A 123 -0.49 14.19 4.01
N VAL A 124 -1.34 14.42 5.00
CA VAL A 124 -2.76 14.70 4.77
C VAL A 124 -2.91 16.20 4.52
N PRO A 125 -3.62 16.63 3.48
CA PRO A 125 -3.89 18.05 3.23
C PRO A 125 -4.53 18.71 4.46
N ASN A 126 -4.11 19.95 4.74
CA ASN A 126 -4.54 20.71 5.91
C ASN A 126 -4.19 20.11 7.28
N SER A 127 -3.20 19.23 7.32
CA SER A 127 -2.61 18.70 8.55
C SER A 127 -1.13 19.07 8.62
N ASP A 128 -0.68 19.45 9.80
CA ASP A 128 0.75 19.68 10.06
C ASP A 128 1.53 18.38 10.33
N SER A 129 0.83 17.25 10.28
CA SER A 129 1.42 15.95 10.60
C SER A 129 1.91 15.23 9.33
N ASN A 130 3.19 14.86 9.36
CA ASN A 130 3.78 13.98 8.37
C ASN A 130 3.94 12.57 8.97
N TRP A 131 3.63 11.56 8.19
CA TRP A 131 3.66 10.17 8.60
C TRP A 131 4.71 9.42 7.79
N LEU A 132 5.60 8.69 8.45
CA LEU A 132 6.40 7.68 7.76
C LEU A 132 5.52 6.45 7.53
N PHE A 133 5.26 6.14 6.27
CA PHE A 133 4.53 4.96 5.85
C PHE A 133 5.50 3.94 5.26
N SER A 134 5.43 2.71 5.75
CA SER A 134 6.23 1.60 5.24
C SER A 134 5.30 0.43 4.90
N ALA A 135 5.21 0.12 3.60
CA ALA A 135 4.55 -1.09 3.13
C ALA A 135 5.61 -2.17 2.96
N ILE A 136 5.46 -3.28 3.67
CA ILE A 136 6.41 -4.39 3.65
C ILE A 136 5.65 -5.66 3.29
N MET A 137 6.15 -6.35 2.26
CA MET A 137 5.64 -7.65 1.85
C MET A 137 6.59 -8.73 2.35
N LEU A 138 6.13 -9.53 3.30
CA LEU A 138 6.89 -10.67 3.79
C LEU A 138 6.70 -11.86 2.85
N VAL A 139 7.77 -12.29 2.21
CA VAL A 139 7.80 -13.58 1.52
C VAL A 139 8.14 -14.66 2.54
N LEU A 140 7.16 -15.50 2.87
CA LEU A 140 7.41 -16.66 3.71
C LEU A 140 8.24 -17.68 2.93
N GLY A 141 9.55 -17.68 3.16
CA GLY A 141 10.43 -18.71 2.65
C GLY A 141 10.23 -20.01 3.43
N VAL A 142 9.99 -21.11 2.73
CA VAL A 142 10.06 -22.45 3.33
C VAL A 142 11.51 -22.90 3.29
N LEU A 143 12.24 -22.76 4.40
CA LEU A 143 13.53 -23.39 4.60
C LEU A 143 13.29 -24.68 5.40
N ASN A 144 13.61 -25.84 4.80
CA ASN A 144 13.52 -27.16 5.43
C ASN A 144 12.14 -27.53 6.00
N GLY A 145 11.05 -27.20 5.29
CA GLY A 145 9.70 -27.58 5.71
C GLY A 145 9.15 -26.85 6.94
N LYS A 146 9.85 -25.82 7.42
CA LYS A 146 9.40 -24.97 8.53
C LYS A 146 9.10 -23.54 8.04
N PHE A 147 7.96 -23.01 8.46
CA PHE A 147 7.60 -21.63 8.22
C PHE A 147 8.28 -20.73 9.27
N TYR A 148 9.04 -19.76 8.81
CA TYR A 148 9.58 -18.71 9.66
C TYR A 148 8.85 -17.40 9.31
N GLY A 149 8.03 -16.93 10.24
CA GLY A 149 7.47 -15.60 10.22
C GLY A 149 8.30 -14.69 11.13
N ILE A 150 8.78 -13.57 10.64
CA ILE A 150 9.31 -12.50 11.49
C ILE A 150 8.19 -11.46 11.59
N ILE A 151 7.78 -11.22 12.81
CA ILE A 151 6.81 -10.18 13.19
C ILE A 151 7.56 -8.86 13.36
#